data_af195796957fcc669e7138390988f3e6
#
_entry.id   af195796957fcc669e7138390988f3e6
#
_cell.length_a   1.000
_cell.length_b   1.000
_cell.length_c   1.000
_cell.angle_alpha   90.00
_cell.angle_beta   90.00
_cell.angle_gamma   90.00
#
_symmetry.space_group_name_H-M   'P 1'
#
loop_
_entity.id
_entity.type
_entity.pdbx_description
1 polymer ?
#
loop_
_entity_poly.entity_id
_entity_poly.type
_entity_poly.pdbx_seq_one_letter_code
_entity_poly.pdbx_strand_id
1 'polypeptide(L)'
;MPKRTPRDQEELERELHAAGVSPQEIEAGARKLLATARGHQLADARRQIGLTQKDVAAALGVSIARISQIEHGDVTSFEVIARYVEALGGRLDLVADFGDHTVRLPASDTAHAA
;
A
#
# COMPACT_ATOMS: atom_id res chain seq x y z
N MET A 1 -13.71 13.49 -0.32
CA MET A 1 -13.11 13.70 1.01
C MET A 1 -12.41 15.03 1.04
N PRO A 2 -12.68 15.86 2.04
CA PRO A 2 -11.94 17.10 2.18
C PRO A 2 -10.46 16.79 2.46
N LYS A 3 -9.59 17.51 1.81
CA LYS A 3 -8.16 17.40 2.09
C LYS A 3 -7.89 17.97 3.48
N ARG A 4 -7.02 17.32 4.23
CA ARG A 4 -6.57 17.83 5.51
C ARG A 4 -5.83 19.16 5.29
N THR A 5 -6.21 20.20 6.01
CA THR A 5 -5.53 21.48 5.87
C THR A 5 -4.20 21.45 6.63
N PRO A 6 -3.20 22.29 6.24
CA PRO A 6 -1.95 22.39 7.01
C PRO A 6 -2.18 22.76 8.48
N ARG A 7 -3.23 23.54 8.75
CA ARG A 7 -3.57 23.96 10.10
C ARG A 7 -4.02 22.79 10.98
N ASP A 8 -4.85 21.89 10.43
CA ASP A 8 -5.31 20.72 11.16
C ASP A 8 -4.15 19.77 11.47
N GLN A 9 -3.22 19.65 10.56
CA GLN A 9 -2.03 18.84 10.76
C GLN A 9 -1.12 19.43 11.83
N GLU A 10 -0.93 20.73 11.84
CA GLU A 10 -0.13 21.41 12.86
C GLU A 10 -0.73 21.24 14.27
N GLU A 11 -2.06 21.33 14.38
CA GLU A 11 -2.74 21.09 15.66
C GLU A 11 -2.53 19.67 16.15
N LEU A 12 -2.68 18.69 15.27
CA LEU A 12 -2.45 17.28 15.62
C LEU A 12 -1.02 17.05 16.07
N GLU A 13 -0.06 17.62 15.34
CA GLU A 13 1.36 17.47 15.68
C GLU A 13 1.67 18.09 17.05
N ARG A 14 1.07 19.23 17.38
CA ARG A 14 1.24 19.84 18.70
C ARG A 14 0.66 18.99 19.81
N GLU A 15 -0.51 18.40 19.59
CA GLU A 15 -1.13 17.51 20.58
C GLU A 15 -0.29 16.25 20.81
N LEU A 16 0.23 15.66 19.74
CA LEU A 16 1.09 14.49 19.83
C LEU A 16 2.43 14.82 20.50
N HIS A 17 2.99 15.98 20.21
CA HIS A 17 4.22 16.44 20.84
C HIS A 17 4.00 16.65 22.35
N ALA A 18 2.89 17.24 22.74
CA ALA A 18 2.53 17.41 24.15
C ALA A 18 2.35 16.06 24.85
N ALA A 19 1.94 15.02 24.12
CA ALA A 19 1.82 13.65 24.63
C ALA A 19 3.15 12.89 24.67
N GLY A 20 4.27 13.52 24.28
CA GLY A 20 5.59 12.92 24.27
C GLY A 20 5.91 12.12 23.01
N VAL A 21 5.17 12.32 21.93
CA VAL A 21 5.40 11.64 20.65
C VAL A 21 6.29 12.51 19.77
N SER A 22 7.41 11.95 19.29
CA SER A 22 8.34 12.68 18.42
C SER A 22 7.80 12.80 16.98
N PRO A 23 8.25 13.80 16.21
CA PRO A 23 7.89 13.91 14.80
C PRO A 23 8.24 12.66 13.99
N GLN A 24 9.35 11.99 14.32
CA GLN A 24 9.75 10.75 13.65
C GLN A 24 8.78 9.61 13.95
N GLU A 25 8.28 9.52 15.17
CA GLU A 25 7.28 8.53 15.55
C GLU A 25 5.95 8.77 14.85
N ILE A 26 5.55 10.03 14.72
CA ILE A 26 4.33 10.42 14.00
C ILE A 26 4.44 9.99 12.54
N GLU A 27 5.56 10.31 11.90
CA GLU A 27 5.79 9.99 10.49
C GLU A 27 5.84 8.49 10.26
N ALA A 28 6.54 7.74 11.12
CA ALA A 28 6.59 6.29 11.05
C ALA A 28 5.22 5.66 11.23
N GLY A 29 4.42 6.18 12.17
CA GLY A 29 3.05 5.72 12.39
C GLY A 29 2.15 5.97 11.19
N ALA A 30 2.25 7.13 10.56
CA ALA A 30 1.49 7.46 9.37
C ALA A 30 1.83 6.52 8.21
N ARG A 31 3.12 6.24 8.00
CA ARG A 31 3.57 5.30 6.97
C ARG A 31 3.04 3.89 7.22
N LYS A 32 3.03 3.47 8.48
CA LYS A 32 2.53 2.16 8.87
C LYS A 32 1.04 2.04 8.61
N LEU A 33 0.26 3.07 8.92
CA LEU A 33 -1.17 3.08 8.63
C LEU A 33 -1.46 2.96 7.15
N LEU A 34 -0.72 3.68 6.30
CA LEU A 34 -0.87 3.60 4.86
C LEU A 34 -0.51 2.21 4.33
N ALA A 35 0.57 1.62 4.84
CA ALA A 35 0.99 0.28 4.46
C ALA A 35 -0.05 -0.76 4.87
N THR A 36 -0.62 -0.64 6.07
CA THR A 36 -1.66 -1.53 6.57
C THR A 36 -2.92 -1.42 5.71
N ALA A 37 -3.36 -0.21 5.39
CA ALA A 37 -4.52 0.02 4.54
C ALA A 37 -4.31 -0.60 3.15
N ARG A 38 -3.12 -0.45 2.59
CA ARG A 38 -2.76 -1.02 1.30
C ARG A 38 -2.81 -2.54 1.31
N GLY A 39 -2.28 -3.15 2.38
CA GLY A 39 -2.34 -4.59 2.57
C GLY A 39 -3.77 -5.12 2.61
N HIS A 40 -4.66 -4.44 3.34
CA HIS A 40 -6.09 -4.78 3.38
C HIS A 40 -6.74 -4.69 2.01
N GLN A 41 -6.42 -3.65 1.25
CA GLN A 41 -6.94 -3.49 -0.11
C GLN A 41 -6.51 -4.63 -1.03
N LEU A 42 -5.27 -5.08 -0.90
CA LEU A 42 -4.74 -6.21 -1.67
C LEU A 42 -5.47 -7.51 -1.31
N ALA A 43 -5.67 -7.76 -0.02
CA ALA A 43 -6.40 -8.93 0.45
C ALA A 43 -7.85 -8.92 -0.05
N ASP A 44 -8.51 -7.77 -0.01
CA ASP A 44 -9.87 -7.63 -0.51
C ASP A 44 -9.94 -7.90 -2.01
N ALA A 45 -9.00 -7.38 -2.79
CA ALA A 45 -8.93 -7.64 -4.22
C ALA A 45 -8.77 -9.13 -4.51
N ARG A 46 -7.90 -9.81 -3.77
CA ARG A 46 -7.71 -11.25 -3.87
C ARG A 46 -9.02 -12.00 -3.62
N ARG A 47 -9.72 -11.66 -2.54
CA ARG A 47 -10.98 -12.33 -2.17
C ARG A 47 -12.08 -12.10 -3.21
N GLN A 48 -12.17 -10.89 -3.76
CA GLN A 48 -13.14 -10.54 -4.78
C GLN A 48 -12.94 -11.36 -6.06
N ILE A 49 -11.70 -11.70 -6.37
CA ILE A 49 -11.35 -12.53 -7.52
C ILE A 49 -11.61 -14.01 -7.22
N GLY A 50 -11.73 -14.39 -5.95
CA GLY A 50 -11.98 -15.75 -5.52
C GLY A 50 -10.71 -16.59 -5.30
N LEU A 51 -9.56 -15.93 -5.14
CA LEU A 51 -8.29 -16.60 -4.88
C LEU A 51 -8.01 -16.68 -3.39
N THR A 52 -7.41 -17.79 -2.96
CA THR A 52 -6.93 -17.95 -1.58
C THR A 52 -5.49 -17.45 -1.47
N GLN A 53 -5.03 -17.26 -0.23
CA GLN A 53 -3.61 -16.96 0.01
C GLN A 53 -2.71 -18.07 -0.57
N LYS A 54 -3.15 -19.31 -0.47
CA LYS A 54 -2.42 -20.45 -1.02
C LYS A 54 -2.28 -20.34 -2.54
N ASP A 55 -3.34 -19.93 -3.22
CA ASP A 55 -3.32 -19.76 -4.68
C ASP A 55 -2.28 -18.72 -5.09
N VAL A 56 -2.28 -17.58 -4.41
CA VAL A 56 -1.33 -16.49 -4.71
C VAL A 56 0.10 -16.90 -4.37
N ALA A 57 0.29 -17.58 -3.24
CA ALA A 57 1.59 -18.10 -2.84
C ALA A 57 2.17 -19.04 -3.91
N ALA A 58 1.35 -19.94 -4.43
CA ALA A 58 1.75 -20.86 -5.49
C ALA A 58 2.13 -20.12 -6.77
N ALA A 59 1.35 -19.11 -7.16
CA ALA A 59 1.62 -18.31 -8.35
C ALA A 59 2.93 -17.53 -8.24
N LEU A 60 3.26 -17.06 -7.04
CA LEU A 60 4.48 -16.29 -6.81
C LEU A 60 5.69 -17.15 -6.45
N GLY A 61 5.48 -18.41 -6.14
CA GLY A 61 6.57 -19.29 -5.68
C GLY A 61 7.08 -18.93 -4.29
N VAL A 62 6.20 -18.44 -3.42
CA VAL A 62 6.54 -18.02 -2.05
C VAL A 62 5.66 -18.76 -1.04
N SER A 63 5.95 -18.61 0.23
CA SER A 63 5.15 -19.23 1.30
C SER A 63 3.84 -18.47 1.52
N ILE A 64 2.85 -19.17 2.10
CA ILE A 64 1.59 -18.55 2.53
C ILE A 64 1.88 -17.48 3.58
N ALA A 65 2.83 -17.72 4.47
CA ALA A 65 3.24 -16.73 5.47
C ALA A 65 3.73 -15.44 4.82
N ARG A 66 4.43 -15.52 3.70
CA ARG A 66 4.88 -14.35 2.95
C ARG A 66 3.69 -13.55 2.40
N ILE A 67 2.68 -14.24 1.86
CA ILE A 67 1.46 -13.59 1.39
C ILE A 67 0.74 -12.89 2.55
N SER A 68 0.65 -13.55 3.71
CA SER A 68 0.06 -12.95 4.91
C SER A 68 0.80 -11.67 5.31
N GLN A 69 2.12 -11.67 5.27
CA GLN A 69 2.93 -10.48 5.57
C GLN A 69 2.62 -9.32 4.62
N ILE A 70 2.48 -9.61 3.34
CA ILE A 70 2.12 -8.59 2.34
C ILE A 70 0.74 -8.00 2.67
N GLU A 71 -0.22 -8.84 3.00
CA GLU A 71 -1.60 -8.43 3.29
C GLU A 71 -1.75 -7.72 4.64
N HIS A 72 -0.80 -7.89 5.54
CA HIS A 72 -0.75 -7.14 6.80
C HIS A 72 0.00 -5.82 6.70
N GLY A 73 0.55 -5.51 5.53
CA GLY A 73 1.28 -4.28 5.32
C GLY A 73 2.73 -4.30 5.80
N ASP A 74 3.27 -5.47 6.11
CA ASP A 74 4.65 -5.61 6.57
C ASP A 74 5.67 -5.55 5.43
N VAL A 75 5.20 -5.63 4.19
CA VAL A 75 6.03 -5.52 2.99
C VAL A 75 5.63 -4.27 2.24
N THR A 76 6.57 -3.35 2.06
CA THR A 76 6.32 -2.03 1.46
C THR A 76 6.99 -1.83 0.11
N SER A 77 7.75 -2.80 -0.37
CA SER A 77 8.39 -2.73 -1.69
C SER A 77 7.34 -2.74 -2.79
N PHE A 78 7.35 -1.73 -3.64
CA PHE A 78 6.43 -1.67 -4.78
C PHE A 78 6.69 -2.80 -5.78
N GLU A 79 7.92 -3.27 -5.88
CA GLU A 79 8.24 -4.42 -6.73
C GLU A 79 7.51 -5.68 -6.28
N VAL A 80 7.50 -5.95 -4.97
CA VAL A 80 6.80 -7.10 -4.40
C VAL A 80 5.30 -6.93 -4.55
N ILE A 81 4.77 -5.74 -4.27
CA ILE A 81 3.35 -5.45 -4.43
C ILE A 81 2.92 -5.59 -5.89
N ALA A 82 3.75 -5.15 -6.83
CA ALA A 82 3.48 -5.31 -8.26
C ALA A 82 3.35 -6.78 -8.64
N ARG A 83 4.25 -7.63 -8.12
CA ARG A 83 4.18 -9.08 -8.35
C ARG A 83 2.91 -9.70 -7.78
N TYR A 84 2.51 -9.26 -6.59
CA TYR A 84 1.26 -9.72 -5.97
C TYR A 84 0.07 -9.36 -6.87
N VAL A 85 -0.01 -8.11 -7.31
CA VAL A 85 -1.09 -7.64 -8.19
C VAL A 85 -1.10 -8.40 -9.52
N GLU A 86 0.06 -8.65 -10.08
CA GLU A 86 0.18 -9.45 -11.32
C GLU A 86 -0.31 -10.88 -11.12
N ALA A 87 -0.05 -11.48 -9.95
CA ALA A 87 -0.57 -12.80 -9.62
C ALA A 87 -2.09 -12.85 -9.56
N LEU A 88 -2.73 -11.72 -9.28
CA LEU A 88 -4.19 -11.59 -9.33
C LEU A 88 -4.71 -11.32 -10.75
N GLY A 89 -3.83 -11.17 -11.71
CA GLY A 89 -4.20 -10.86 -13.10
C GLY A 89 -4.27 -9.38 -13.39
N GLY A 90 -3.79 -8.54 -12.48
CA GLY A 90 -3.80 -7.10 -12.62
C GLY A 90 -2.43 -6.51 -12.93
N ARG A 91 -2.38 -5.19 -12.86
CA ARG A 91 -1.17 -4.42 -13.04
C ARG A 91 -1.13 -3.30 -12.02
N LEU A 92 0.02 -3.08 -11.41
CA LEU A 92 0.21 -1.97 -10.48
C LEU A 92 0.70 -0.75 -11.23
N ASP A 93 -0.03 0.35 -11.10
CA ASP A 93 0.39 1.67 -11.53
C ASP A 93 0.39 2.60 -10.32
N LEU A 94 1.33 3.54 -10.30
CA LEU A 94 1.34 4.62 -9.31
C LEU A 94 0.70 5.85 -9.93
N VAL A 95 -0.02 6.61 -9.12
CA VAL A 95 -0.62 7.86 -9.57
C VAL A 95 0.01 9.01 -8.80
N ALA A 96 0.66 9.91 -9.53
CA ALA A 96 1.15 11.17 -8.96
C ALA A 96 0.05 12.22 -9.16
N ASP A 97 -0.44 12.74 -8.05
CA ASP A 97 -1.52 13.74 -8.04
C ASP A 97 -0.90 15.13 -7.77
N PHE A 98 -0.96 16.00 -8.75
CA PHE A 98 -0.44 17.36 -8.65
C PHE A 98 -1.54 18.40 -8.37
N GLY A 99 -2.74 17.94 -8.05
CA GLY A 99 -3.87 18.81 -7.73
C GLY A 99 -4.72 19.16 -8.94
N ASP A 100 -4.11 19.74 -9.97
CA ASP A 100 -4.79 20.13 -11.21
C ASP A 100 -4.74 19.03 -12.28
N HIS A 101 -3.85 18.07 -12.13
CA HIS A 101 -3.73 16.94 -13.05
C HIS A 101 -3.06 15.76 -12.34
N THR A 102 -3.19 14.59 -12.94
CA THR A 102 -2.54 13.38 -12.45
C THR A 102 -1.65 12.78 -13.52
N VAL A 103 -0.58 12.11 -13.07
CA VAL A 103 0.33 11.37 -13.95
C VAL A 103 0.37 9.92 -13.47
N ARG A 104 0.13 9.00 -14.39
CA ARG A 104 0.24 7.57 -14.10
C ARG A 104 1.66 7.10 -14.36
N LEU A 105 2.26 6.49 -13.34
CA LEU A 105 3.59 5.93 -13.41
C LEU A 105 3.48 4.41 -13.32
N PRO A 106 3.86 3.67 -14.36
CA PRO A 106 3.80 2.21 -14.30
C PRO A 106 4.77 1.68 -13.24
N ALA A 107 4.29 0.80 -12.39
CA ALA A 107 5.08 0.14 -11.36
C ALA A 107 5.26 -1.36 -11.66
N SER A 108 4.38 -1.92 -12.50
CA SER A 108 4.52 -3.29 -12.99
C SER A 108 5.25 -3.30 -14.31
N ASP A 109 6.13 -4.27 -14.50
CA ASP A 109 6.78 -4.48 -15.79
C ASP A 109 5.81 -5.23 -16.69
N THR A 110 4.92 -4.49 -17.34
CA THR A 110 3.90 -5.04 -18.24
C THR A 110 4.31 -5.00 -19.70
N ALA A 111 5.49 -4.52 -19.99
CA ALA A 111 5.99 -4.52 -21.37
C ALA A 111 6.00 -5.92 -21.98
N HIS A 112 6.10 -6.93 -21.14
CA HIS A 112 6.13 -8.33 -21.55
C HIS A 112 4.73 -8.92 -21.73
N ALA A 113 3.69 -8.26 -21.25
CA ALA A 113 2.33 -8.76 -21.34
C ALA A 113 1.63 -8.40 -22.65
N ALA A 114 2.24 -7.59 -23.41
CA ALA A 114 1.70 -7.14 -24.70
C ALA A 114 1.84 -8.21 -25.78
#